data_7eaa2408c9d063e3a20575f063c61e59
#
_entry.id   7eaa2408c9d063e3a20575f063c61e59
#
_cell.length_a   1.000
_cell.length_b   1.000
_cell.length_c   1.000
_cell.angle_alpha   90.00
_cell.angle_beta   90.00
_cell.angle_gamma   90.00
#
_symmetry.space_group_name_H-M   'P 1'
#
loop_
_entity.id
_entity.type
_entity.pdbx_description
1 polymer ?
#
loop_
_entity_poly.entity_id
_entity_poly.type
_entity_poly.pdbx_seq_one_letter_code
_entity_poly.pdbx_strand_id
1 'polypeptide(L)'
;GTNDINEDLTIQLRNQAWQMMLMNYTLREQAEKIGMDVTADELSELCIGANPHQIIQQRRAFYDETGKFNRFALVNFLNSLANEPEDAEQAASMQQAKNYWMYWENAVRLTYLQEKYTNLLSNMVTANNLDAKYAYEARQTSVDAQYVQQPYYAVADSLVKVTESDIKKLYNERKELYKQTPNRTIEYVSFAIVPSAEDYANVEKLIKSIENDFRTKEDVAAIVNSNSDVLYDGRDYSVETIPAEYKDFAFGKGVKKGACTELTFANDTYSIARVMDCGYNKADSVKLVLVANDENTEDVELGWYKASDLQKNIAEPAFNGKKGTTFTVASGMGEQTFKIAEISKATPKVKLAILSRKVTASSKTYGALYNEAKQFVVANNNADSLHQAALAQGLSATPVYALNENTDKVNDLKNSRAIVRWAFEAKEGQVSDVFECGDQFVVAALTEVNDGEYRPLEAVRAELVMAATNNKKAEYIINQLQDVSTLEAAAELFDTDVKTAEGISLSSLRFGAAGVEPAVIGTALALEANTMSAPVKGTNGVYVLTVGEKKVVETALDAAQEIMQLNMRTSYSLPYQAVSLLEEKAEVVDNRARFQ
;
A
#
# COMPACT_ATOMS: atom_id res chain seq x y z
N GLY A 1 12.42 -13.84 8.68
CA GLY A 1 12.65 -12.55 8.07
C GLY A 1 13.30 -12.74 6.72
N THR A 2 12.83 -12.07 5.70
CA THR A 2 13.50 -12.03 4.40
C THR A 2 14.81 -11.26 4.56
N ASN A 3 15.94 -11.87 4.19
CA ASN A 3 17.25 -11.21 4.20
C ASN A 3 17.41 -10.20 3.03
N ASP A 4 16.46 -10.16 2.11
CA ASP A 4 16.45 -9.21 0.99
C ASP A 4 15.50 -8.04 1.31
N ILE A 5 16.09 -6.96 1.80
CA ILE A 5 15.41 -5.67 1.94
C ILE A 5 15.45 -5.01 0.56
N ASN A 6 14.35 -5.08 -0.18
CA ASN A 6 14.22 -4.39 -1.46
C ASN A 6 13.85 -2.91 -1.25
N GLU A 7 13.89 -2.13 -2.35
CA GLU A 7 13.57 -0.69 -2.33
C GLU A 7 12.16 -0.42 -1.77
N ASP A 8 11.14 -1.15 -2.23
CA ASP A 8 9.76 -0.94 -1.81
C ASP A 8 9.57 -1.18 -0.31
N LEU A 9 10.20 -2.23 0.25
CA LEU A 9 10.18 -2.50 1.69
C LEU A 9 10.92 -1.40 2.48
N THR A 10 12.05 -0.91 1.97
CA THR A 10 12.80 0.19 2.58
C THR A 10 11.97 1.46 2.63
N ILE A 11 11.31 1.83 1.54
CA ILE A 11 10.39 2.98 1.46
C ILE A 11 9.24 2.79 2.46
N GLN A 12 8.61 1.63 2.48
CA GLN A 12 7.52 1.32 3.39
C GLN A 12 7.94 1.46 4.87
N LEU A 13 9.06 0.86 5.25
CA LEU A 13 9.57 0.93 6.63
C LEU A 13 9.91 2.36 7.05
N ARG A 14 10.51 3.13 6.16
CA ARG A 14 10.84 4.53 6.40
C ARG A 14 9.59 5.39 6.57
N ASN A 15 8.57 5.19 5.73
CA ASN A 15 7.30 5.90 5.84
C ASN A 15 6.54 5.50 7.11
N GLN A 16 6.55 4.23 7.51
CA GLN A 16 6.00 3.80 8.79
C GLN A 16 6.72 4.44 9.97
N ALA A 17 8.06 4.47 9.94
CA ALA A 17 8.85 5.12 11.00
C ALA A 17 8.53 6.63 11.09
N TRP A 18 8.42 7.30 9.96
CA TRP A 18 8.03 8.71 9.90
C TRP A 18 6.65 8.95 10.52
N GLN A 19 5.65 8.18 10.13
CA GLN A 19 4.28 8.30 10.67
C GLN A 19 4.25 8.03 12.17
N MET A 20 4.99 7.02 12.65
CA MET A 20 5.11 6.76 14.09
C MET A 20 5.78 7.92 14.85
N MET A 21 6.83 8.50 14.28
CA MET A 21 7.50 9.67 14.89
C MET A 21 6.58 10.88 14.94
N LEU A 22 5.89 11.18 13.85
CA LEU A 22 4.97 12.29 13.73
C LEU A 22 3.81 12.15 14.72
N MET A 23 3.15 11.00 14.72
CA MET A 23 2.09 10.69 15.67
C MET A 23 2.57 10.77 17.12
N ASN A 24 3.75 10.20 17.43
CA ASN A 24 4.31 10.25 18.77
C ASN A 24 4.54 11.69 19.22
N TYR A 25 5.09 12.54 18.34
CA TYR A 25 5.37 13.94 18.68
C TYR A 25 4.08 14.75 18.87
N THR A 26 3.18 14.73 17.91
CA THR A 26 1.96 15.54 17.92
C THR A 26 0.97 15.10 19.01
N LEU A 27 0.80 13.77 19.19
CA LEU A 27 -0.09 13.23 20.20
C LEU A 27 0.44 13.46 21.61
N ARG A 28 1.75 13.27 21.85
CA ARG A 28 2.36 13.53 23.16
C ARG A 28 2.22 14.99 23.58
N GLU A 29 2.57 15.91 22.68
CA GLU A 29 2.45 17.33 22.97
C GLU A 29 1.01 17.70 23.38
N GLN A 30 0.02 17.16 22.69
CA GLN A 30 -1.38 17.40 22.99
C GLN A 30 -1.82 16.71 24.30
N ALA A 31 -1.37 15.48 24.52
CA ALA A 31 -1.67 14.71 25.73
C ALA A 31 -1.09 15.39 26.99
N GLU A 32 0.14 15.88 26.92
CA GLU A 32 0.77 16.64 28.00
C GLU A 32 0.00 17.92 28.35
N LYS A 33 -0.51 18.65 27.34
CA LYS A 33 -1.33 19.87 27.54
C LYS A 33 -2.61 19.61 28.34
N ILE A 34 -3.20 18.43 28.19
CA ILE A 34 -4.45 18.04 28.87
C ILE A 34 -4.22 17.14 30.10
N GLY A 35 -2.94 16.90 30.46
CA GLY A 35 -2.58 16.05 31.61
C GLY A 35 -2.86 14.55 31.40
N MET A 36 -2.87 14.07 30.16
CA MET A 36 -3.08 12.67 29.81
C MET A 36 -1.75 11.96 29.63
N ASP A 37 -1.59 10.80 30.26
CA ASP A 37 -0.42 9.94 30.11
C ASP A 37 -0.80 8.46 30.24
N VAL A 38 0.13 7.58 29.91
CA VAL A 38 0.09 6.15 30.20
C VAL A 38 1.05 5.87 31.34
N THR A 39 0.51 5.63 32.51
CA THR A 39 1.32 5.38 33.73
C THR A 39 2.15 4.09 33.63
N ALA A 40 3.16 3.95 34.47
CA ALA A 40 3.98 2.73 34.52
C ALA A 40 3.15 1.48 34.85
N ASP A 41 2.18 1.63 35.77
CA ASP A 41 1.30 0.53 36.17
C ASP A 41 0.35 0.11 35.03
N GLU A 42 -0.25 1.09 34.32
CA GLU A 42 -1.07 0.82 33.12
C GLU A 42 -0.23 0.11 32.03
N LEU A 43 0.97 0.61 31.76
CA LEU A 43 1.84 0.01 30.75
C LEU A 43 2.26 -1.42 31.15
N SER A 44 2.55 -1.65 32.40
CA SER A 44 2.86 -2.98 32.92
C SER A 44 1.67 -3.93 32.72
N GLU A 45 0.45 -3.51 33.06
CA GLU A 45 -0.75 -4.34 32.85
C GLU A 45 -1.00 -4.61 31.36
N LEU A 46 -0.80 -3.60 30.49
CA LEU A 46 -0.94 -3.75 29.04
C LEU A 46 0.11 -4.66 28.40
N CYS A 47 1.31 -4.73 28.98
CA CYS A 47 2.39 -5.54 28.43
C CYS A 47 2.39 -6.97 28.99
N ILE A 48 2.26 -7.12 30.28
CA ILE A 48 2.44 -8.40 31.02
C ILE A 48 1.28 -8.79 31.92
N GLY A 49 0.19 -8.02 31.96
CA GLY A 49 -1.00 -8.29 32.75
C GLY A 49 -1.75 -9.56 32.33
N ALA A 50 -2.95 -9.72 32.88
CA ALA A 50 -3.79 -10.90 32.59
C ALA A 50 -4.23 -10.97 31.11
N ASN A 51 -4.47 -9.81 30.49
CA ASN A 51 -4.85 -9.67 29.10
C ASN A 51 -3.93 -8.65 28.41
N PRO A 52 -2.73 -9.04 27.99
CA PRO A 52 -1.81 -8.12 27.31
C PRO A 52 -2.41 -7.50 26.05
N HIS A 53 -1.98 -6.31 25.72
CA HIS A 53 -2.41 -5.61 24.52
C HIS A 53 -2.18 -6.45 23.25
N GLN A 54 -3.06 -6.32 22.24
CA GLN A 54 -2.98 -7.12 21.00
C GLN A 54 -1.61 -7.01 20.30
N ILE A 55 -0.96 -5.85 20.35
CA ILE A 55 0.39 -5.66 19.83
C ILE A 55 1.36 -6.69 20.43
N ILE A 56 1.27 -6.96 21.71
CA ILE A 56 2.12 -7.95 22.40
C ILE A 56 1.66 -9.37 22.06
N GLN A 57 0.35 -9.62 22.12
CA GLN A 57 -0.21 -10.93 21.82
C GLN A 57 0.13 -11.42 20.40
N GLN A 58 0.31 -10.53 19.44
CA GLN A 58 0.65 -10.86 18.05
C GLN A 58 2.15 -11.13 17.83
N ARG A 59 2.99 -11.08 18.86
CA ARG A 59 4.44 -11.32 18.72
C ARG A 59 4.72 -12.82 18.71
N ARG A 60 5.04 -13.35 17.52
CA ARG A 60 5.32 -14.78 17.32
C ARG A 60 6.48 -15.29 18.18
N ALA A 61 7.39 -14.42 18.60
CA ALA A 61 8.49 -14.75 19.52
C ALA A 61 7.99 -15.29 20.87
N PHE A 62 6.73 -15.01 21.25
CA PHE A 62 6.11 -15.44 22.50
C PHE A 62 4.95 -16.43 22.28
N TYR A 63 4.95 -17.14 21.15
CA TYR A 63 3.95 -18.18 20.89
C TYR A 63 4.41 -19.51 21.45
N ASP A 64 3.46 -20.29 21.94
CA ASP A 64 3.67 -21.70 22.27
C ASP A 64 3.65 -22.59 21.01
N GLU A 65 3.87 -23.87 21.19
CA GLU A 65 3.88 -24.86 20.12
C GLU A 65 2.54 -24.99 19.38
N THR A 66 1.44 -24.58 20.01
CA THR A 66 0.09 -24.59 19.41
C THR A 66 -0.17 -23.34 18.55
N GLY A 67 0.79 -22.42 18.49
CA GLY A 67 0.65 -21.15 17.77
C GLY A 67 -0.16 -20.10 18.53
N LYS A 68 -0.30 -20.25 19.86
CA LYS A 68 -0.97 -19.29 20.74
C LYS A 68 0.02 -18.50 21.55
N PHE A 69 -0.34 -17.27 21.86
CA PHE A 69 0.45 -16.41 22.73
C PHE A 69 0.64 -17.04 24.12
N ASN A 70 1.89 -17.11 24.57
CA ASN A 70 2.29 -17.65 25.87
C ASN A 70 2.88 -16.53 26.73
N ARG A 71 2.09 -16.07 27.69
CA ARG A 71 2.50 -15.03 28.65
C ARG A 71 3.75 -15.42 29.45
N PHE A 72 3.89 -16.72 29.78
CA PHE A 72 5.04 -17.19 30.55
C PHE A 72 6.35 -17.06 29.75
N ALA A 73 6.32 -17.35 28.45
CA ALA A 73 7.47 -17.13 27.57
C ALA A 73 7.89 -15.66 27.53
N LEU A 74 6.92 -14.75 27.51
CA LEU A 74 7.18 -13.30 27.57
C LEU A 74 7.84 -12.90 28.92
N VAL A 75 7.28 -13.35 30.04
CA VAL A 75 7.83 -13.02 31.36
C VAL A 75 9.25 -13.55 31.52
N ASN A 76 9.52 -14.77 31.08
CA ASN A 76 10.86 -15.35 31.09
C ASN A 76 11.84 -14.56 30.22
N PHE A 77 11.40 -14.15 29.02
CA PHE A 77 12.18 -13.27 28.16
C PHE A 77 12.55 -11.97 28.89
N LEU A 78 11.60 -11.31 29.52
CA LEU A 78 11.85 -10.06 30.24
C LEU A 78 12.78 -10.25 31.44
N ASN A 79 12.63 -11.33 32.18
CA ASN A 79 13.53 -11.67 33.27
C ASN A 79 14.96 -11.91 32.76
N SER A 80 15.11 -12.54 31.59
CA SER A 80 16.44 -12.74 30.98
C SER A 80 17.16 -11.44 30.63
N LEU A 81 16.43 -10.36 30.34
CA LEU A 81 17.00 -9.04 30.04
C LEU A 81 17.61 -8.34 31.28
N ALA A 82 17.30 -8.81 32.47
CA ALA A 82 17.84 -8.28 33.74
C ALA A 82 19.19 -8.92 34.12
N ASN A 83 19.60 -10.00 33.46
CA ASN A 83 20.86 -10.68 33.73
C ASN A 83 22.07 -9.81 33.30
N GLU A 84 23.21 -10.01 33.95
CA GLU A 84 24.47 -9.39 33.52
C GLU A 84 25.09 -10.25 32.40
N PRO A 85 25.53 -9.65 31.27
CA PRO A 85 26.17 -10.40 30.20
C PRO A 85 27.58 -10.87 30.63
N GLU A 86 27.94 -12.10 30.27
CA GLU A 86 29.22 -12.72 30.61
C GLU A 86 30.35 -12.25 29.67
N ASP A 87 30.02 -11.90 28.42
CA ASP A 87 30.95 -11.47 27.40
C ASP A 87 30.37 -10.42 26.45
N ALA A 88 31.19 -9.93 25.50
CA ALA A 88 30.81 -8.88 24.56
C ALA A 88 29.76 -9.33 23.53
N GLU A 89 29.74 -10.60 23.12
CA GLU A 89 28.78 -11.15 22.16
C GLU A 89 27.40 -11.28 22.82
N GLN A 90 27.37 -11.79 24.06
CA GLN A 90 26.15 -11.87 24.85
C GLN A 90 25.61 -10.46 25.17
N ALA A 91 26.50 -9.48 25.46
CA ALA A 91 26.10 -8.09 25.65
C ALA A 91 25.44 -7.50 24.39
N ALA A 92 25.99 -7.75 23.21
CA ALA A 92 25.41 -7.30 21.94
C ALA A 92 24.05 -7.93 21.67
N SER A 93 23.91 -9.25 21.88
CA SER A 93 22.65 -9.97 21.75
C SER A 93 21.58 -9.45 22.72
N MET A 94 21.97 -9.24 23.98
CA MET A 94 21.07 -8.68 25.00
C MET A 94 20.66 -7.25 24.66
N GLN A 95 21.55 -6.44 24.12
CA GLN A 95 21.19 -5.09 23.68
C GLN A 95 20.17 -5.12 22.53
N GLN A 96 20.31 -6.04 21.59
CA GLN A 96 19.31 -6.23 20.51
C GLN A 96 17.96 -6.65 21.11
N ALA A 97 17.95 -7.58 22.06
CA ALA A 97 16.74 -8.04 22.73
C ALA A 97 16.06 -6.90 23.52
N LYS A 98 16.86 -6.06 24.23
CA LYS A 98 16.36 -4.85 24.92
C LYS A 98 15.76 -3.85 23.92
N ASN A 99 16.43 -3.58 22.81
CA ASN A 99 15.95 -2.68 21.76
C ASN A 99 14.62 -3.21 21.15
N TYR A 100 14.56 -4.51 20.89
CA TYR A 100 13.33 -5.17 20.42
C TYR A 100 12.17 -4.97 21.40
N TRP A 101 12.41 -5.19 22.71
CA TRP A 101 11.36 -4.99 23.71
C TRP A 101 10.95 -3.53 23.84
N MET A 102 11.90 -2.61 23.96
CA MET A 102 11.64 -1.17 24.06
C MET A 102 10.80 -0.64 22.87
N TYR A 103 11.06 -1.16 21.67
CA TYR A 103 10.26 -0.80 20.49
C TYR A 103 8.79 -1.18 20.68
N TRP A 104 8.51 -2.41 21.11
CA TRP A 104 7.14 -2.88 21.27
C TRP A 104 6.44 -2.26 22.49
N GLU A 105 7.15 -2.05 23.56
CA GLU A 105 6.64 -1.35 24.75
C GLU A 105 6.24 0.10 24.39
N ASN A 106 7.08 0.81 23.66
CA ASN A 106 6.75 2.14 23.16
C ASN A 106 5.58 2.13 22.17
N ALA A 107 5.47 1.11 21.31
CA ALA A 107 4.33 0.96 20.41
C ALA A 107 3.02 0.77 21.18
N VAL A 108 3.01 -0.07 22.24
CA VAL A 108 1.86 -0.22 23.12
C VAL A 108 1.51 1.10 23.81
N ARG A 109 2.49 1.77 24.40
CA ARG A 109 2.30 3.07 25.06
C ARG A 109 1.65 4.10 24.13
N LEU A 110 2.20 4.24 22.93
CA LEU A 110 1.71 5.20 21.95
C LEU A 110 0.29 4.86 21.46
N THR A 111 0.03 3.59 21.15
CA THR A 111 -1.30 3.13 20.71
C THR A 111 -2.32 3.35 21.81
N TYR A 112 -2.00 2.99 23.05
CA TYR A 112 -2.93 3.18 24.16
C TYR A 112 -3.17 4.66 24.50
N LEU A 113 -2.14 5.50 24.37
CA LEU A 113 -2.30 6.95 24.49
C LEU A 113 -3.24 7.51 23.42
N GLN A 114 -3.11 7.02 22.19
CA GLN A 114 -4.01 7.36 21.09
C GLN A 114 -5.44 6.89 21.37
N GLU A 115 -5.62 5.68 21.89
CA GLU A 115 -6.93 5.16 22.28
C GLU A 115 -7.57 6.02 23.39
N LYS A 116 -6.80 6.38 24.43
CA LYS A 116 -7.25 7.29 25.49
C LYS A 116 -7.70 8.64 24.92
N TYR A 117 -6.89 9.24 24.06
CA TYR A 117 -7.18 10.52 23.44
C TYR A 117 -8.43 10.45 22.55
N THR A 118 -8.53 9.43 21.73
CA THR A 118 -9.68 9.20 20.85
C THR A 118 -10.95 8.94 21.64
N ASN A 119 -10.86 8.13 22.70
CA ASN A 119 -11.99 7.86 23.59
C ASN A 119 -12.46 9.13 24.30
N LEU A 120 -11.52 9.99 24.75
CA LEU A 120 -11.86 11.28 25.32
C LEU A 120 -12.65 12.12 24.32
N LEU A 121 -12.16 12.26 23.09
CA LEU A 121 -12.85 13.01 22.05
C LEU A 121 -14.21 12.42 21.69
N SER A 122 -14.30 11.10 21.56
CA SER A 122 -15.55 10.40 21.25
C SER A 122 -16.61 10.61 22.34
N ASN A 123 -16.18 10.64 23.60
CA ASN A 123 -17.08 10.92 24.73
C ASN A 123 -17.48 12.42 24.84
N MET A 124 -16.66 13.32 24.31
CA MET A 124 -16.99 14.75 24.25
C MET A 124 -17.96 15.09 23.12
N VAL A 125 -17.91 14.34 22.02
CA VAL A 125 -18.75 14.53 20.83
C VAL A 125 -19.83 13.45 20.79
N THR A 126 -20.74 13.51 21.77
CA THR A 126 -21.86 12.57 21.85
C THR A 126 -23.15 13.25 21.35
N ALA A 127 -23.90 12.52 20.55
CA ALA A 127 -25.23 12.95 20.15
C ALA A 127 -26.17 13.04 21.37
N ASN A 128 -27.08 14.00 21.34
CA ASN A 128 -28.07 14.22 22.37
C ASN A 128 -29.49 13.97 21.84
N ASN A 129 -30.50 14.16 22.69
CA ASN A 129 -31.90 13.94 22.32
C ASN A 129 -32.37 14.86 21.17
N LEU A 130 -31.79 16.04 21.02
CA LEU A 130 -32.13 16.95 19.93
C LEU A 130 -31.57 16.46 18.59
N ASP A 131 -30.32 15.97 18.61
CA ASP A 131 -29.69 15.35 17.45
C ASP A 131 -30.47 14.10 17.00
N ALA A 132 -30.87 13.26 17.95
CA ALA A 132 -31.71 12.10 17.70
C ALA A 132 -33.05 12.50 17.07
N LYS A 133 -33.68 13.54 17.61
CA LYS A 133 -34.93 14.08 17.06
C LYS A 133 -34.75 14.55 15.61
N TYR A 134 -33.72 15.35 15.33
CA TYR A 134 -33.46 15.84 13.98
C TYR A 134 -33.10 14.72 12.99
N ALA A 135 -32.31 13.74 13.41
CA ALA A 135 -31.99 12.59 12.56
C ALA A 135 -33.23 11.74 12.25
N TYR A 136 -34.11 11.57 13.23
CA TYR A 136 -35.37 10.89 13.07
C TYR A 136 -36.31 11.68 12.13
N GLU A 137 -36.55 12.98 12.39
CA GLU A 137 -37.39 13.85 11.56
C GLU A 137 -36.91 13.92 10.12
N ALA A 138 -35.58 13.94 9.91
CA ALA A 138 -34.97 13.94 8.57
C ALA A 138 -35.35 12.71 7.71
N ARG A 139 -35.65 11.57 8.36
CA ARG A 139 -36.08 10.34 7.69
C ARG A 139 -37.58 10.09 7.72
N GLN A 140 -38.25 10.64 8.72
CA GLN A 140 -39.67 10.40 8.97
C GLN A 140 -40.55 11.00 7.87
N THR A 141 -40.17 12.20 7.38
CA THR A 141 -40.95 12.93 6.39
C THR A 141 -40.37 12.69 5.01
N SER A 142 -41.19 12.22 4.11
CA SER A 142 -40.86 12.12 2.69
C SER A 142 -41.95 12.70 1.82
N VAL A 143 -41.58 13.07 0.61
CA VAL A 143 -42.50 13.54 -0.43
C VAL A 143 -42.26 12.81 -1.72
N ASP A 144 -43.32 12.64 -2.50
CA ASP A 144 -43.19 12.28 -3.89
C ASP A 144 -43.28 13.56 -4.71
N ALA A 145 -42.34 13.75 -5.61
CA ALA A 145 -42.23 14.93 -6.44
C ALA A 145 -42.47 14.59 -7.92
N GLN A 146 -43.18 15.47 -8.61
CA GLN A 146 -43.15 15.54 -10.07
C GLN A 146 -42.26 16.73 -10.45
N TYR A 147 -41.45 16.59 -11.48
CA TYR A 147 -40.53 17.62 -11.87
C TYR A 147 -40.25 17.65 -13.36
N VAL A 148 -39.88 18.83 -13.84
CA VAL A 148 -39.25 19.07 -15.13
C VAL A 148 -37.84 19.54 -14.92
N GLN A 149 -36.91 18.95 -15.66
CA GLN A 149 -35.50 19.29 -15.65
C GLN A 149 -35.09 19.80 -17.02
N GLN A 150 -34.50 20.99 -17.08
CA GLN A 150 -33.74 21.44 -18.23
C GLN A 150 -32.25 21.29 -17.95
N PRO A 151 -31.58 20.27 -18.54
CA PRO A 151 -30.16 20.04 -18.30
C PRO A 151 -29.29 21.13 -18.97
N TYR A 152 -28.16 21.46 -18.36
CA TYR A 152 -27.24 22.45 -18.93
C TYR A 152 -26.69 22.05 -20.31
N TYR A 153 -26.49 20.76 -20.56
CA TYR A 153 -26.00 20.28 -21.85
C TYR A 153 -27.01 20.48 -23.01
N ALA A 154 -28.30 20.62 -22.70
CA ALA A 154 -29.34 20.87 -23.71
C ALA A 154 -29.37 22.34 -24.17
N VAL A 155 -28.71 23.26 -23.46
CA VAL A 155 -28.59 24.66 -23.85
C VAL A 155 -27.28 24.88 -24.58
N ALA A 156 -27.35 25.38 -25.82
CA ALA A 156 -26.15 25.66 -26.63
C ALA A 156 -25.29 26.76 -25.96
N ASP A 157 -23.97 26.55 -25.98
CA ASP A 157 -23.01 27.52 -25.40
C ASP A 157 -23.09 28.91 -26.06
N SER A 158 -23.49 28.96 -27.33
CA SER A 158 -23.66 30.19 -28.09
C SER A 158 -24.76 31.13 -27.57
N LEU A 159 -25.67 30.59 -26.74
CA LEU A 159 -26.78 31.36 -26.16
C LEU A 159 -26.38 32.12 -24.87
N VAL A 160 -25.18 31.83 -24.37
CA VAL A 160 -24.68 32.44 -23.14
C VAL A 160 -23.28 33.04 -23.36
N LYS A 161 -22.94 34.09 -22.63
CA LYS A 161 -21.64 34.73 -22.74
C LYS A 161 -20.95 34.74 -21.38
N VAL A 162 -19.86 34.01 -21.29
CA VAL A 162 -18.96 34.04 -20.12
C VAL A 162 -17.90 35.11 -20.35
N THR A 163 -17.63 35.90 -19.34
CA THR A 163 -16.61 36.95 -19.36
C THR A 163 -15.44 36.62 -18.47
N GLU A 164 -14.28 37.24 -18.69
CA GLU A 164 -13.12 37.10 -17.80
C GLU A 164 -13.42 37.51 -16.35
N SER A 165 -14.37 38.46 -16.17
CA SER A 165 -14.83 38.84 -14.83
C SER A 165 -15.58 37.73 -14.12
N ASP A 166 -16.39 36.94 -14.85
CA ASP A 166 -17.12 35.79 -14.28
C ASP A 166 -16.15 34.70 -13.83
N ILE A 167 -15.12 34.42 -14.64
CA ILE A 167 -14.11 33.45 -14.34
C ILE A 167 -13.29 33.86 -13.10
N LYS A 168 -12.80 35.09 -13.05
CA LYS A 168 -12.05 35.64 -11.92
C LYS A 168 -12.86 35.65 -10.63
N LYS A 169 -14.14 36.00 -10.72
CA LYS A 169 -15.06 35.99 -9.56
C LYS A 169 -15.18 34.57 -9.01
N LEU A 170 -15.43 33.60 -9.89
CA LEU A 170 -15.61 32.21 -9.51
C LEU A 170 -14.32 31.60 -8.95
N TYR A 171 -13.15 31.97 -9.50
CA TYR A 171 -11.85 31.59 -8.95
C TYR A 171 -11.68 32.09 -7.51
N ASN A 172 -11.97 33.35 -7.26
CA ASN A 172 -11.84 33.94 -5.92
C ASN A 172 -12.81 33.30 -4.91
N GLU A 173 -14.04 33.01 -5.33
CA GLU A 173 -15.03 32.32 -4.49
C GLU A 173 -14.59 30.88 -4.13
N ARG A 174 -13.84 30.22 -5.02
CA ARG A 174 -13.38 28.83 -4.86
C ARG A 174 -11.90 28.72 -4.50
N LYS A 175 -11.22 29.81 -4.20
CA LYS A 175 -9.76 29.86 -4.04
C LYS A 175 -9.22 28.81 -3.09
N GLU A 176 -9.89 28.60 -1.95
CA GLU A 176 -9.48 27.61 -0.96
C GLU A 176 -9.53 26.16 -1.48
N LEU A 177 -10.36 25.86 -2.49
CA LEU A 177 -10.39 24.55 -3.13
C LEU A 177 -9.17 24.30 -4.02
N TYR A 178 -8.45 25.36 -4.38
CA TYR A 178 -7.27 25.32 -5.24
C TYR A 178 -5.96 25.40 -4.46
N LYS A 179 -6.02 25.29 -3.14
CA LYS A 179 -4.83 25.23 -2.29
C LYS A 179 -3.96 24.03 -2.67
N GLN A 180 -2.67 24.23 -2.78
CA GLN A 180 -1.71 23.19 -3.15
C GLN A 180 -0.41 23.33 -2.37
N THR A 181 0.35 22.25 -2.31
CA THR A 181 1.75 22.27 -1.92
C THR A 181 2.63 22.45 -3.17
N PRO A 182 3.86 23.01 -3.05
CA PRO A 182 4.80 23.07 -4.16
C PRO A 182 4.95 21.72 -4.85
N ASN A 183 4.80 21.73 -6.17
CA ASN A 183 4.86 20.50 -6.97
C ASN A 183 5.45 20.75 -8.36
N ARG A 184 5.78 19.67 -9.05
CA ARG A 184 6.34 19.67 -10.41
C ARG A 184 5.48 18.78 -11.29
N THR A 185 5.36 19.13 -12.57
CA THR A 185 4.89 18.22 -13.61
C THR A 185 6.06 17.87 -14.48
N ILE A 186 6.31 16.59 -14.68
CA ILE A 186 7.35 16.09 -15.57
C ILE A 186 6.73 15.19 -16.64
N GLU A 187 7.43 15.03 -17.73
CA GLU A 187 7.19 14.00 -18.71
C GLU A 187 8.46 13.18 -18.87
N TYR A 188 8.37 11.85 -18.95
CA TYR A 188 9.56 11.03 -19.12
C TYR A 188 9.43 10.01 -20.24
N VAL A 189 10.58 9.65 -20.81
CA VAL A 189 10.75 8.60 -21.83
C VAL A 189 11.66 7.52 -21.28
N SER A 190 11.30 6.25 -21.50
CA SER A 190 12.07 5.10 -21.02
C SER A 190 12.69 4.32 -22.18
N PHE A 191 13.91 3.84 -21.94
CA PHE A 191 14.66 2.95 -22.82
C PHE A 191 14.93 1.66 -22.05
N ALA A 192 14.27 0.57 -22.43
CA ALA A 192 14.40 -0.71 -21.73
C ALA A 192 15.81 -1.29 -21.88
N ILE A 193 16.41 -1.75 -20.78
CA ILE A 193 17.70 -2.44 -20.78
C ILE A 193 17.43 -3.92 -21.07
N VAL A 194 17.40 -4.26 -22.36
CA VAL A 194 17.12 -5.62 -22.82
C VAL A 194 18.39 -6.27 -23.43
N PRO A 195 18.58 -7.59 -23.26
CA PRO A 195 19.68 -8.29 -23.90
C PRO A 195 19.62 -8.20 -25.43
N SER A 196 20.77 -8.07 -26.06
CA SER A 196 20.91 -8.14 -27.52
C SER A 196 20.94 -9.56 -28.04
N ALA A 197 20.75 -9.77 -29.34
CA ALA A 197 20.90 -11.07 -29.98
C ALA A 197 22.31 -11.68 -29.75
N GLU A 198 23.34 -10.84 -29.64
CA GLU A 198 24.71 -11.26 -29.32
C GLU A 198 24.79 -11.78 -27.86
N ASP A 199 24.09 -11.17 -26.92
CA ASP A 199 24.05 -11.63 -25.53
C ASP A 199 23.39 -13.01 -25.41
N TYR A 200 22.27 -13.23 -26.11
CA TYR A 200 21.64 -14.55 -26.18
C TYR A 200 22.58 -15.58 -26.78
N ALA A 201 23.24 -15.28 -27.89
CA ALA A 201 24.17 -16.19 -28.54
C ALA A 201 25.39 -16.52 -27.65
N ASN A 202 25.90 -15.53 -26.92
CA ASN A 202 27.03 -15.72 -26.01
C ASN A 202 26.67 -16.61 -24.81
N VAL A 203 25.51 -16.41 -24.18
CA VAL A 203 25.06 -17.23 -23.08
C VAL A 203 24.73 -18.65 -23.57
N GLU A 204 24.08 -18.80 -24.72
CA GLU A 204 23.83 -20.12 -25.33
C GLU A 204 25.13 -20.87 -25.58
N LYS A 205 26.11 -20.22 -26.17
CA LYS A 205 27.44 -20.81 -26.44
C LYS A 205 28.13 -21.21 -25.15
N LEU A 206 28.08 -20.37 -24.12
CA LEU A 206 28.65 -20.68 -22.80
C LEU A 206 28.00 -21.94 -22.23
N ILE A 207 26.67 -21.99 -22.12
CA ILE A 207 25.94 -23.10 -21.55
C ILE A 207 26.22 -24.41 -22.33
N LYS A 208 26.17 -24.36 -23.66
CA LYS A 208 26.51 -25.53 -24.49
C LYS A 208 27.95 -26.00 -24.31
N SER A 209 28.90 -25.11 -24.03
CA SER A 209 30.30 -25.47 -23.79
C SER A 209 30.51 -26.24 -22.48
N ILE A 210 29.69 -25.97 -21.47
CA ILE A 210 29.78 -26.58 -20.12
C ILE A 210 28.78 -27.72 -19.93
N GLU A 211 27.82 -27.88 -20.83
CA GLU A 211 26.76 -28.90 -20.71
C GLU A 211 27.31 -30.31 -20.59
N ASN A 212 28.29 -30.70 -21.42
CA ASN A 212 28.90 -32.01 -21.36
C ASN A 212 29.59 -32.27 -20.01
N ASP A 213 30.32 -31.29 -19.51
CA ASP A 213 30.98 -31.34 -18.21
C ASP A 213 29.97 -31.47 -17.07
N PHE A 214 28.87 -30.68 -17.12
CA PHE A 214 27.78 -30.78 -16.17
C PHE A 214 27.11 -32.15 -16.17
N ARG A 215 26.95 -32.78 -17.34
CA ARG A 215 26.36 -34.13 -17.47
C ARG A 215 27.28 -35.25 -16.99
N THR A 216 28.61 -35.12 -17.12
CA THR A 216 29.55 -36.24 -16.99
C THR A 216 30.50 -36.15 -15.81
N LYS A 217 30.95 -34.95 -15.42
CA LYS A 217 31.92 -34.78 -14.33
C LYS A 217 31.33 -35.11 -12.96
N GLU A 218 32.18 -35.51 -12.01
CA GLU A 218 31.77 -35.83 -10.65
C GLU A 218 31.56 -34.55 -9.81
N ASP A 219 32.42 -33.56 -9.94
CA ASP A 219 32.34 -32.29 -9.21
C ASP A 219 31.40 -31.31 -9.90
N VAL A 220 30.12 -31.64 -9.88
CA VAL A 220 29.05 -30.83 -10.44
C VAL A 220 28.83 -29.57 -9.62
N ALA A 221 29.09 -29.61 -8.31
CA ALA A 221 28.93 -28.48 -7.42
C ALA A 221 29.84 -27.31 -7.84
N ALA A 222 31.11 -27.59 -8.16
CA ALA A 222 32.04 -26.58 -8.66
C ALA A 222 31.59 -25.99 -10.00
N ILE A 223 31.06 -26.80 -10.92
CA ILE A 223 30.56 -26.36 -12.22
C ILE A 223 29.35 -25.39 -12.02
N VAL A 224 28.39 -25.78 -11.19
CA VAL A 224 27.22 -24.96 -10.89
C VAL A 224 27.63 -23.65 -10.22
N ASN A 225 28.43 -23.71 -9.16
CA ASN A 225 28.85 -22.54 -8.39
C ASN A 225 29.68 -21.53 -9.22
N SER A 226 30.33 -21.97 -10.28
CA SER A 226 31.13 -21.12 -11.16
C SER A 226 30.35 -20.54 -12.35
N ASN A 227 29.21 -21.15 -12.74
CA ASN A 227 28.56 -20.85 -14.02
C ASN A 227 27.04 -20.59 -13.93
N SER A 228 26.44 -20.84 -12.78
CA SER A 228 25.00 -20.69 -12.54
C SER A 228 24.69 -19.45 -11.73
N ASP A 229 23.53 -18.87 -11.98
CA ASP A 229 23.00 -17.78 -11.16
C ASP A 229 22.47 -18.27 -9.81
N VAL A 230 22.19 -19.57 -9.70
CA VAL A 230 21.77 -20.22 -8.46
C VAL A 230 22.86 -21.18 -8.02
N LEU A 231 23.36 -21.01 -6.79
CA LEU A 231 24.40 -21.84 -6.23
C LEU A 231 23.86 -23.22 -5.86
N TYR A 232 24.72 -24.23 -5.95
CA TYR A 232 24.40 -25.59 -5.49
C TYR A 232 24.39 -25.65 -3.96
N ASP A 233 23.22 -25.90 -3.37
CA ASP A 233 23.02 -25.98 -1.91
C ASP A 233 23.03 -27.41 -1.35
N GLY A 234 22.95 -28.42 -2.20
CA GLY A 234 22.97 -29.83 -1.82
C GLY A 234 21.78 -30.31 -1.00
N ARG A 235 20.69 -29.54 -0.97
CA ARG A 235 19.51 -29.86 -0.15
C ARG A 235 18.72 -31.05 -0.69
N ASP A 236 18.00 -31.69 0.23
CA ASP A 236 17.07 -32.79 -0.06
C ASP A 236 15.71 -32.20 -0.45
N TYR A 237 15.31 -32.33 -1.72
CA TYR A 237 13.99 -31.97 -2.20
C TYR A 237 12.97 -33.09 -1.94
N SER A 238 11.77 -32.73 -1.52
CA SER A 238 10.57 -33.57 -1.56
C SER A 238 9.71 -33.23 -2.78
N VAL A 239 8.68 -34.02 -3.04
CA VAL A 239 7.68 -33.74 -4.10
C VAL A 239 7.00 -32.38 -3.93
N GLU A 240 6.95 -31.85 -2.69
CA GLU A 240 6.33 -30.58 -2.34
C GLU A 240 7.29 -29.40 -2.42
N THR A 241 8.60 -29.62 -2.25
CA THR A 241 9.61 -28.56 -2.15
C THR A 241 10.46 -28.40 -3.41
N ILE A 242 10.39 -29.33 -4.33
CA ILE A 242 11.11 -29.28 -5.60
C ILE A 242 10.46 -28.21 -6.53
N PRO A 243 11.24 -27.45 -7.33
CA PRO A 243 10.68 -26.59 -8.36
C PRO A 243 9.79 -27.40 -9.32
N ALA A 244 8.60 -26.83 -9.63
CA ALA A 244 7.54 -27.56 -10.33
C ALA A 244 7.99 -28.17 -11.66
N GLU A 245 8.86 -27.45 -12.39
CA GLU A 245 9.40 -27.86 -13.69
C GLU A 245 10.26 -29.14 -13.63
N TYR A 246 10.84 -29.47 -12.47
CA TYR A 246 11.69 -30.67 -12.30
C TYR A 246 10.99 -31.84 -11.59
N LYS A 247 9.73 -31.62 -11.15
CA LYS A 247 9.01 -32.61 -10.33
C LYS A 247 8.84 -33.97 -11.02
N ASP A 248 8.29 -33.95 -12.22
CA ASP A 248 7.99 -35.17 -12.98
C ASP A 248 9.27 -35.89 -13.41
N PHE A 249 10.34 -35.16 -13.72
CA PHE A 249 11.63 -35.68 -14.00
C PHE A 249 12.27 -36.34 -12.78
N ALA A 250 12.34 -35.64 -11.66
CA ALA A 250 13.10 -36.05 -10.49
C ALA A 250 12.44 -37.20 -9.69
N PHE A 251 11.10 -37.30 -9.72
CA PHE A 251 10.32 -38.33 -9.04
C PHE A 251 9.68 -39.33 -10.01
N GLY A 252 10.08 -39.28 -11.30
CA GLY A 252 9.63 -40.23 -12.33
C GLY A 252 10.10 -41.67 -12.10
N LYS A 253 9.34 -42.62 -12.64
CA LYS A 253 9.72 -44.04 -12.54
C LYS A 253 11.07 -44.32 -13.21
N GLY A 254 12.00 -44.89 -12.46
CA GLY A 254 13.31 -45.34 -12.98
C GLY A 254 14.36 -44.23 -13.05
N VAL A 255 14.13 -43.08 -12.46
CA VAL A 255 15.16 -42.06 -12.31
C VAL A 255 16.37 -42.60 -11.54
N LYS A 256 17.57 -42.24 -11.97
CA LYS A 256 18.84 -42.69 -11.37
C LYS A 256 19.76 -41.49 -11.14
N LYS A 257 20.67 -41.65 -10.18
CA LYS A 257 21.78 -40.74 -9.98
C LYS A 257 22.51 -40.50 -11.31
N GLY A 258 22.80 -39.26 -11.63
CA GLY A 258 23.42 -38.83 -12.88
C GLY A 258 22.46 -38.57 -14.03
N ALA A 259 21.15 -38.89 -13.91
CA ALA A 259 20.16 -38.51 -14.90
C ALA A 259 20.08 -36.99 -15.04
N CYS A 260 19.97 -36.49 -16.28
CA CYS A 260 19.86 -35.06 -16.58
C CYS A 260 18.60 -34.78 -17.40
N THR A 261 18.05 -33.60 -17.22
CA THR A 261 17.01 -33.04 -18.14
C THR A 261 17.65 -32.67 -19.48
N GLU A 262 16.82 -32.39 -20.48
CA GLU A 262 17.28 -31.65 -21.63
C GLU A 262 17.59 -30.21 -21.22
N LEU A 263 18.48 -29.55 -21.97
CA LEU A 263 18.70 -28.10 -21.84
C LEU A 263 17.48 -27.37 -22.34
N THR A 264 16.87 -26.54 -21.48
CA THR A 264 15.68 -25.75 -21.79
C THR A 264 16.00 -24.28 -21.80
N PHE A 265 15.21 -23.52 -22.57
CA PHE A 265 15.23 -22.04 -22.58
C PHE A 265 13.81 -21.53 -22.38
N ALA A 266 13.59 -20.83 -21.28
CA ALA A 266 12.30 -20.22 -20.95
C ALA A 266 12.52 -18.96 -20.09
N ASN A 267 11.71 -17.92 -20.31
CA ASN A 267 11.79 -16.65 -19.56
C ASN A 267 13.21 -16.09 -19.50
N ASP A 268 13.85 -16.01 -20.67
CA ASP A 268 15.25 -15.55 -20.85
C ASP A 268 16.29 -16.34 -20.04
N THR A 269 15.97 -17.56 -19.63
CA THR A 269 16.85 -18.38 -18.79
C THR A 269 17.10 -19.74 -19.43
N TYR A 270 18.39 -20.09 -19.61
CA TYR A 270 18.82 -21.45 -19.93
C TYR A 270 18.90 -22.26 -18.65
N SER A 271 18.33 -23.46 -18.64
CA SER A 271 18.39 -24.34 -17.47
C SER A 271 18.50 -25.80 -17.83
N ILE A 272 19.27 -26.53 -17.01
CA ILE A 272 19.43 -28.00 -17.04
C ILE A 272 19.58 -28.50 -15.62
N ALA A 273 18.92 -29.57 -15.27
CA ALA A 273 19.03 -30.22 -13.96
C ALA A 273 19.66 -31.58 -14.04
N ARG A 274 20.44 -31.96 -13.02
CA ARG A 274 21.05 -33.28 -12.85
C ARG A 274 20.71 -33.86 -11.48
N VAL A 275 20.32 -35.13 -11.46
CA VAL A 275 20.07 -35.86 -10.23
C VAL A 275 21.41 -36.26 -9.58
N MET A 276 21.69 -35.66 -8.43
CA MET A 276 22.90 -35.90 -7.65
C MET A 276 22.76 -37.11 -6.72
N ASP A 277 21.55 -37.33 -6.20
CA ASP A 277 21.20 -38.49 -5.38
C ASP A 277 19.67 -38.68 -5.39
N CYS A 278 19.24 -39.95 -5.32
CA CYS A 278 17.84 -40.33 -5.35
C CYS A 278 17.60 -41.74 -4.82
N GLY A 279 16.34 -42.12 -4.63
CA GLY A 279 15.95 -43.47 -4.21
C GLY A 279 16.10 -43.71 -2.70
N TYR A 280 16.16 -42.66 -1.91
CA TYR A 280 16.17 -42.74 -0.45
C TYR A 280 14.99 -41.94 0.14
N ASN A 281 14.66 -42.29 1.38
CA ASN A 281 13.63 -41.58 2.14
C ASN A 281 14.27 -40.86 3.33
N LYS A 282 13.83 -39.64 3.58
CA LYS A 282 14.27 -38.84 4.72
C LYS A 282 13.10 -38.10 5.33
N ALA A 283 13.14 -37.86 6.62
CA ALA A 283 12.13 -37.10 7.31
C ALA A 283 12.11 -35.62 6.85
N ASP A 284 10.93 -35.01 6.79
CA ASP A 284 10.76 -33.59 6.45
C ASP A 284 10.99 -32.68 7.64
N SER A 285 10.74 -33.20 8.84
CA SER A 285 10.90 -32.47 10.10
C SER A 285 11.24 -33.36 11.27
N VAL A 286 11.84 -32.77 12.28
CA VAL A 286 12.15 -33.41 13.57
C VAL A 286 11.59 -32.58 14.70
N LYS A 287 11.06 -33.24 15.74
CA LYS A 287 10.67 -32.58 16.97
C LYS A 287 11.83 -32.65 17.96
N LEU A 288 12.30 -31.48 18.38
CA LEU A 288 13.43 -31.35 19.29
C LEU A 288 12.98 -30.93 20.69
N VAL A 289 13.70 -31.40 21.67
CA VAL A 289 13.60 -30.99 23.08
C VAL A 289 15.00 -30.53 23.50
N LEU A 290 15.09 -29.37 24.10
CA LEU A 290 16.30 -28.90 24.76
C LEU A 290 16.37 -29.54 26.16
N VAL A 291 17.37 -30.36 26.37
CA VAL A 291 17.56 -31.06 27.65
C VAL A 291 18.17 -30.10 28.65
N ALA A 292 17.59 -30.05 29.84
CA ALA A 292 18.08 -29.20 30.93
C ALA A 292 19.47 -29.63 31.40
N ASN A 293 20.30 -28.66 31.72
CA ASN A 293 21.68 -28.90 32.17
C ASN A 293 21.80 -29.18 33.66
N ASP A 294 20.70 -29.03 34.42
CA ASP A 294 20.66 -29.27 35.87
C ASP A 294 19.38 -30.03 36.30
N GLU A 295 19.44 -30.70 37.45
CA GLU A 295 18.35 -31.55 37.95
C GLU A 295 17.11 -30.74 38.44
N ASN A 296 17.19 -29.43 38.53
CA ASN A 296 16.08 -28.56 38.98
C ASN A 296 15.36 -27.85 37.83
N THR A 297 15.80 -28.03 36.62
CA THR A 297 15.25 -27.40 35.41
C THR A 297 14.54 -28.48 34.57
N GLU A 298 13.36 -28.20 34.06
CA GLU A 298 12.64 -29.13 33.18
C GLU A 298 13.14 -29.00 31.72
N ASP A 299 13.12 -30.12 31.00
CA ASP A 299 13.38 -30.15 29.55
C ASP A 299 12.40 -29.23 28.81
N VAL A 300 12.89 -28.46 27.84
CA VAL A 300 12.07 -27.54 27.06
C VAL A 300 11.73 -28.15 25.70
N GLU A 301 10.45 -28.39 25.43
CA GLU A 301 10.00 -28.80 24.10
C GLU A 301 10.13 -27.64 23.12
N LEU A 302 10.95 -27.82 22.06
CA LEU A 302 11.20 -26.79 21.05
C LEU A 302 10.26 -26.89 19.84
N GLY A 303 9.52 -28.01 19.69
CA GLY A 303 8.59 -28.25 18.59
C GLY A 303 9.23 -28.85 17.34
N TRP A 304 8.52 -28.73 16.20
CA TRP A 304 8.90 -29.31 14.91
C TRP A 304 9.72 -28.34 14.07
N TYR A 305 10.89 -28.81 13.60
CA TYR A 305 11.79 -28.05 12.75
C TYR A 305 12.05 -28.78 11.43
N LYS A 306 12.10 -28.03 10.33
CA LYS A 306 12.68 -28.48 9.06
C LYS A 306 14.20 -28.30 9.09
N ALA A 307 14.91 -29.03 8.26
CA ALA A 307 16.38 -28.90 8.19
C ALA A 307 16.82 -27.45 7.82
N SER A 308 16.01 -26.73 7.02
CA SER A 308 16.24 -25.34 6.66
C SER A 308 16.11 -24.35 7.82
N ASP A 309 15.41 -24.71 8.88
CA ASP A 309 15.08 -23.83 10.01
C ASP A 309 16.11 -23.95 11.12
N LEU A 310 17.05 -24.87 10.99
CA LEU A 310 18.10 -25.16 11.96
C LEU A 310 19.48 -24.80 11.41
N GLN A 311 20.37 -24.38 12.30
CA GLN A 311 21.78 -24.26 11.98
C GLN A 311 22.36 -25.63 11.60
N LYS A 312 23.32 -25.66 10.68
CA LYS A 312 23.87 -26.92 10.13
C LYS A 312 24.39 -27.89 11.20
N ASN A 313 25.05 -27.37 12.24
CA ASN A 313 25.55 -28.11 13.39
C ASN A 313 24.44 -28.76 14.25
N ILE A 314 23.20 -28.28 14.18
CA ILE A 314 22.01 -28.86 14.83
C ILE A 314 21.27 -29.76 13.83
N ALA A 315 21.06 -29.29 12.59
CA ALA A 315 20.32 -30.02 11.57
C ALA A 315 20.93 -31.38 11.24
N GLU A 316 22.25 -31.46 11.03
CA GLU A 316 22.92 -32.73 10.67
C GLU A 316 22.72 -33.82 11.72
N PRO A 317 23.00 -33.63 13.02
CA PRO A 317 22.77 -34.69 14.01
C PRO A 317 21.28 -34.96 14.26
N ALA A 318 20.41 -33.91 14.18
CA ALA A 318 18.97 -34.07 14.38
C ALA A 318 18.31 -34.97 13.32
N PHE A 319 18.67 -34.78 12.04
CA PHE A 319 18.07 -35.52 10.92
C PHE A 319 18.75 -36.83 10.62
N ASN A 320 19.96 -37.08 11.13
CA ASN A 320 20.67 -38.34 11.02
C ASN A 320 20.51 -39.24 12.26
N GLY A 321 20.01 -38.69 13.35
CA GLY A 321 19.75 -39.38 14.59
C GLY A 321 18.47 -40.23 14.57
N LYS A 322 18.22 -40.94 15.67
CA LYS A 322 17.00 -41.73 15.87
C LYS A 322 16.13 -41.08 16.94
N LYS A 323 14.82 -41.34 16.90
CA LYS A 323 13.91 -40.95 17.98
C LYS A 323 14.46 -41.40 19.35
N GLY A 324 14.52 -40.49 20.30
CA GLY A 324 14.98 -40.68 21.67
C GLY A 324 16.48 -40.47 21.87
N THR A 325 17.29 -40.24 20.83
CA THR A 325 18.73 -39.94 20.97
C THR A 325 18.95 -38.47 21.33
N THR A 326 20.03 -38.22 22.07
CA THR A 326 20.52 -36.90 22.40
C THR A 326 21.80 -36.57 21.68
N PHE A 327 22.03 -35.29 21.38
CA PHE A 327 23.30 -34.77 20.85
C PHE A 327 23.58 -33.41 21.43
N THR A 328 24.85 -33.08 21.59
CA THR A 328 25.27 -31.80 22.17
C THR A 328 25.94 -30.94 21.10
N VAL A 329 25.62 -29.65 21.10
CA VAL A 329 26.16 -28.67 20.18
C VAL A 329 26.73 -27.52 20.99
N ALA A 330 27.96 -27.13 20.70
CA ALA A 330 28.53 -25.91 21.25
C ALA A 330 27.88 -24.68 20.61
N SER A 331 27.41 -23.76 21.43
CA SER A 331 26.87 -22.47 21.01
C SER A 331 27.58 -21.34 21.78
N GLY A 332 27.38 -20.08 21.36
CA GLY A 332 27.91 -18.91 22.09
C GLY A 332 27.40 -18.79 23.53
N MET A 333 26.39 -19.58 23.92
CA MET A 333 25.83 -19.65 25.28
C MET A 333 26.26 -20.94 26.04
N GLY A 334 27.33 -21.61 25.61
CA GLY A 334 27.77 -22.89 26.17
C GLY A 334 27.30 -24.10 25.37
N GLU A 335 27.48 -25.29 25.95
CA GLU A 335 27.03 -26.56 25.34
C GLU A 335 25.52 -26.71 25.53
N GLN A 336 24.80 -26.92 24.44
CA GLN A 336 23.36 -27.20 24.43
C GLN A 336 23.12 -28.66 24.03
N THR A 337 22.37 -29.42 24.83
CA THR A 337 22.01 -30.79 24.55
C THR A 337 20.58 -30.85 24.05
N PHE A 338 20.42 -31.42 22.85
CA PHE A 338 19.14 -31.63 22.21
C PHE A 338 18.75 -33.12 22.24
N LYS A 339 17.47 -33.40 22.42
CA LYS A 339 16.88 -34.72 22.31
C LYS A 339 15.91 -34.75 21.13
N ILE A 340 16.03 -35.78 20.31
CA ILE A 340 15.09 -36.02 19.20
C ILE A 340 13.84 -36.69 19.78
N ALA A 341 12.80 -35.90 20.03
CA ALA A 341 11.54 -36.38 20.61
C ALA A 341 10.75 -37.20 19.58
N GLU A 342 10.61 -36.67 18.37
CA GLU A 342 9.89 -37.34 17.28
C GLU A 342 10.54 -36.99 15.93
N ILE A 343 10.31 -37.87 14.95
CA ILE A 343 10.75 -37.73 13.58
C ILE A 343 9.54 -37.93 12.68
N SER A 344 9.30 -37.00 11.74
CA SER A 344 8.20 -37.13 10.78
C SER A 344 8.37 -38.37 9.91
N LYS A 345 7.26 -38.83 9.32
CA LYS A 345 7.31 -39.97 8.38
C LYS A 345 8.29 -39.61 7.25
N ALA A 346 9.23 -40.55 6.99
CA ALA A 346 10.18 -40.36 5.93
C ALA A 346 9.48 -40.38 4.56
N THR A 347 9.76 -39.36 3.75
CA THR A 347 9.25 -39.18 2.38
C THR A 347 10.39 -39.37 1.37
N PRO A 348 10.09 -39.78 0.12
CA PRO A 348 11.07 -39.86 -0.94
C PRO A 348 11.79 -38.53 -1.15
N LYS A 349 13.13 -38.61 -1.28
CA LYS A 349 13.98 -37.43 -1.49
C LYS A 349 14.82 -37.57 -2.75
N VAL A 350 15.16 -36.41 -3.29
CA VAL A 350 16.09 -36.25 -4.39
C VAL A 350 16.99 -35.05 -4.14
N LYS A 351 18.27 -35.16 -4.52
CA LYS A 351 19.17 -34.01 -4.62
C LYS A 351 19.34 -33.63 -6.08
N LEU A 352 19.17 -32.36 -6.38
CA LEU A 352 19.36 -31.81 -7.73
C LEU A 352 20.49 -30.79 -7.74
N ALA A 353 21.33 -30.87 -8.75
CA ALA A 353 22.13 -29.75 -9.20
C ALA A 353 21.40 -29.08 -10.37
N ILE A 354 21.19 -27.79 -10.28
CA ILE A 354 20.51 -27.01 -11.31
C ILE A 354 21.50 -25.96 -11.83
N LEU A 355 21.86 -26.08 -13.09
CA LEU A 355 22.64 -25.09 -13.82
C LEU A 355 21.61 -24.16 -14.49
N SER A 356 21.51 -22.92 -14.03
CA SER A 356 20.55 -21.95 -14.49
C SER A 356 21.28 -20.64 -14.80
N ARG A 357 21.10 -20.13 -16.01
CA ARG A 357 21.73 -18.88 -16.44
C ARG A 357 20.74 -18.01 -17.17
N LYS A 358 20.41 -16.90 -16.56
CA LYS A 358 19.56 -15.85 -17.16
C LYS A 358 20.39 -15.04 -18.17
N VAL A 359 19.80 -14.76 -19.31
CA VAL A 359 20.38 -13.82 -20.28
C VAL A 359 20.12 -12.41 -19.79
N THR A 360 21.18 -11.66 -19.59
CA THR A 360 21.15 -10.25 -19.20
C THR A 360 21.94 -9.42 -20.22
N ALA A 361 21.63 -8.14 -20.32
CA ALA A 361 22.40 -7.24 -21.18
C ALA A 361 23.87 -7.22 -20.73
N SER A 362 24.79 -7.51 -21.65
CA SER A 362 26.22 -7.38 -21.41
C SER A 362 26.63 -5.90 -21.26
N SER A 363 27.82 -5.65 -20.70
CA SER A 363 28.36 -4.30 -20.61
C SER A 363 28.41 -3.56 -21.95
N LYS A 364 28.60 -4.31 -23.07
CA LYS A 364 28.56 -3.76 -24.43
C LYS A 364 27.15 -3.31 -24.79
N THR A 365 26.15 -4.16 -24.57
CA THR A 365 24.73 -3.85 -24.85
C THR A 365 24.24 -2.73 -23.94
N TYR A 366 24.55 -2.80 -22.65
CA TYR A 366 24.23 -1.76 -21.67
C TYR A 366 24.81 -0.40 -22.11
N GLY A 367 26.10 -0.36 -22.48
CA GLY A 367 26.75 0.86 -22.97
C GLY A 367 26.16 1.40 -24.29
N ALA A 368 25.72 0.51 -25.17
CA ALA A 368 25.05 0.91 -26.41
C ALA A 368 23.68 1.55 -26.13
N LEU A 369 22.87 0.95 -25.28
CA LEU A 369 21.56 1.47 -24.90
C LEU A 369 21.67 2.78 -24.09
N TYR A 370 22.66 2.88 -23.20
CA TYR A 370 22.95 4.14 -22.50
C TYR A 370 23.33 5.26 -23.49
N ASN A 371 24.19 4.97 -24.49
CA ASN A 371 24.59 5.94 -25.50
C ASN A 371 23.39 6.36 -26.39
N GLU A 372 22.48 5.45 -26.68
CA GLU A 372 21.22 5.75 -27.38
C GLU A 372 20.38 6.77 -26.60
N ALA A 373 20.13 6.50 -25.32
CA ALA A 373 19.43 7.42 -24.44
C ALA A 373 20.16 8.77 -24.32
N LYS A 374 21.49 8.75 -24.23
CA LYS A 374 22.32 9.97 -24.17
C LYS A 374 22.24 10.80 -25.47
N GLN A 375 22.28 10.16 -26.64
CA GLN A 375 22.10 10.82 -27.91
C GLN A 375 20.71 11.43 -28.06
N PHE A 376 19.69 10.74 -27.52
CA PHE A 376 18.32 11.27 -27.47
C PHE A 376 18.26 12.57 -26.64
N VAL A 377 18.91 12.63 -25.48
CA VAL A 377 19.01 13.86 -24.65
C VAL A 377 19.70 14.99 -25.41
N VAL A 378 20.86 14.71 -26.06
CA VAL A 378 21.63 15.71 -26.76
C VAL A 378 20.84 16.31 -27.95
N ALA A 379 20.09 15.47 -28.66
CA ALA A 379 19.27 15.90 -29.79
C ALA A 379 18.00 16.66 -29.34
N ASN A 380 17.50 16.43 -28.13
CA ASN A 380 16.21 16.92 -27.65
C ASN A 380 16.38 17.59 -26.27
N ASN A 381 16.93 18.79 -26.28
CA ASN A 381 17.37 19.50 -25.05
C ASN A 381 16.29 20.36 -24.36
N ASN A 382 15.05 20.29 -24.82
CA ASN A 382 13.91 20.95 -24.17
C ASN A 382 12.66 20.04 -24.20
N ALA A 383 11.68 20.33 -23.36
CA ALA A 383 10.48 19.51 -23.15
C ALA A 383 9.70 19.27 -24.48
N ASP A 384 9.49 20.30 -25.30
CA ASP A 384 8.74 20.18 -26.54
C ASP A 384 9.46 19.27 -27.55
N SER A 385 10.78 19.42 -27.69
CA SER A 385 11.58 18.59 -28.60
C SER A 385 11.63 17.14 -28.13
N LEU A 386 11.71 16.89 -26.81
CA LEU A 386 11.66 15.56 -26.23
C LEU A 386 10.32 14.87 -26.53
N HIS A 387 9.21 15.58 -26.32
CA HIS A 387 7.87 15.07 -26.59
C HIS A 387 7.70 14.68 -28.08
N GLN A 388 8.05 15.59 -28.97
CA GLN A 388 7.94 15.37 -30.44
C GLN A 388 8.84 14.22 -30.92
N ALA A 389 10.07 14.13 -30.38
CA ALA A 389 11.01 13.07 -30.75
C ALA A 389 10.54 11.71 -30.22
N ALA A 390 9.97 11.66 -29.00
CA ALA A 390 9.38 10.44 -28.45
C ALA A 390 8.26 9.91 -29.36
N LEU A 391 7.32 10.76 -29.74
CA LEU A 391 6.24 10.41 -30.67
C LEU A 391 6.78 9.94 -32.04
N ALA A 392 7.79 10.64 -32.59
CA ALA A 392 8.37 10.29 -33.88
C ALA A 392 9.10 8.95 -33.90
N GLN A 393 9.66 8.53 -32.74
CA GLN A 393 10.35 7.25 -32.57
C GLN A 393 9.44 6.14 -32.04
N GLY A 394 8.15 6.42 -31.84
CA GLY A 394 7.20 5.45 -31.27
C GLY A 394 7.45 5.13 -29.78
N LEU A 395 8.18 6.00 -29.07
CA LEU A 395 8.40 5.90 -27.63
C LEU A 395 7.23 6.53 -26.88
N SER A 396 6.95 6.02 -25.69
CA SER A 396 5.92 6.58 -24.82
C SER A 396 6.49 7.74 -24.01
N ALA A 397 5.96 8.92 -24.21
CA ALA A 397 6.18 10.07 -23.33
C ALA A 397 5.12 10.05 -22.22
N THR A 398 5.54 9.71 -21.01
CA THR A 398 4.63 9.47 -19.87
C THR A 398 4.60 10.68 -18.95
N PRO A 399 3.45 11.38 -18.81
CA PRO A 399 3.32 12.51 -17.91
C PRO A 399 3.17 12.05 -16.45
N VAL A 400 3.73 12.82 -15.53
CA VAL A 400 3.57 12.68 -14.09
C VAL A 400 3.19 14.03 -13.50
N TYR A 401 1.97 14.11 -13.02
CA TYR A 401 1.40 15.36 -12.52
C TYR A 401 1.58 15.49 -11.00
N ALA A 402 1.71 16.72 -10.54
CA ALA A 402 1.72 17.08 -9.12
C ALA A 402 2.76 16.30 -8.28
N LEU A 403 3.93 16.04 -8.87
CA LEU A 403 5.06 15.44 -8.19
C LEU A 403 5.54 16.35 -7.06
N ASN A 404 5.51 15.90 -5.82
CA ASN A 404 6.00 16.67 -4.68
C ASN A 404 7.41 16.24 -4.25
N GLU A 405 8.10 17.11 -3.50
CA GLU A 405 9.50 16.92 -3.14
C GLU A 405 9.76 15.64 -2.33
N ASN A 406 8.78 15.19 -1.56
CA ASN A 406 8.88 13.99 -0.73
C ASN A 406 8.38 12.71 -1.43
N THR A 407 8.10 12.77 -2.73
CA THR A 407 7.73 11.57 -3.50
C THR A 407 8.91 10.60 -3.54
N ASP A 408 8.74 9.41 -3.01
CA ASP A 408 9.81 8.40 -2.95
C ASP A 408 10.13 7.78 -4.31
N LYS A 409 9.12 7.68 -5.19
CA LYS A 409 9.21 6.92 -6.43
C LYS A 409 8.32 7.54 -7.51
N VAL A 410 8.81 7.62 -8.72
CA VAL A 410 8.05 8.11 -9.88
C VAL A 410 7.34 6.92 -10.54
N ASN A 411 6.03 6.85 -10.43
CA ASN A 411 5.22 5.73 -10.91
C ASN A 411 5.82 4.37 -10.47
N ASP A 412 5.99 3.44 -11.40
CA ASP A 412 6.59 2.11 -11.14
C ASP A 412 8.11 2.05 -11.41
N LEU A 413 8.76 3.19 -11.67
CA LEU A 413 10.20 3.26 -11.94
C LEU A 413 10.99 2.94 -10.67
N LYS A 414 11.82 1.90 -10.70
CA LYS A 414 12.73 1.55 -9.61
C LYS A 414 13.86 2.58 -9.50
N ASN A 415 14.32 2.84 -8.29
CA ASN A 415 15.44 3.78 -8.04
C ASN A 415 15.24 5.18 -8.65
N SER A 416 13.99 5.66 -8.71
CA SER A 416 13.62 6.88 -9.44
C SER A 416 13.66 8.16 -8.58
N ARG A 417 14.08 8.06 -7.33
CA ARG A 417 14.18 9.22 -6.43
C ARG A 417 15.06 10.36 -6.98
N ALA A 418 16.10 10.02 -7.74
CA ALA A 418 16.98 11.00 -8.38
C ALA A 418 16.23 11.89 -9.38
N ILE A 419 15.20 11.37 -10.06
CA ILE A 419 14.34 12.14 -10.96
C ILE A 419 13.56 13.20 -10.18
N VAL A 420 13.01 12.83 -9.00
CA VAL A 420 12.27 13.76 -8.15
C VAL A 420 13.18 14.91 -7.72
N ARG A 421 14.38 14.59 -7.21
CA ARG A 421 15.36 15.60 -6.80
C ARG A 421 15.72 16.53 -7.94
N TRP A 422 16.03 15.97 -9.10
CA TRP A 422 16.33 16.77 -10.29
C TRP A 422 15.16 17.69 -10.67
N ALA A 423 13.91 17.21 -10.60
CA ALA A 423 12.74 18.00 -10.98
C ALA A 423 12.55 19.24 -10.09
N PHE A 424 12.99 19.20 -8.81
CA PHE A 424 12.95 20.35 -7.90
C PHE A 424 14.15 21.30 -8.03
N GLU A 425 15.23 20.87 -8.68
CA GLU A 425 16.42 21.69 -8.98
C GLU A 425 16.39 22.28 -10.40
N ALA A 426 15.67 21.66 -11.33
CA ALA A 426 15.59 22.02 -12.72
C ALA A 426 14.73 23.27 -12.97
N LYS A 427 14.88 23.85 -14.14
CA LYS A 427 14.03 24.93 -14.66
C LYS A 427 12.96 24.36 -15.58
N GLU A 428 11.82 25.02 -15.64
CA GLU A 428 10.75 24.67 -16.57
C GLU A 428 11.26 24.60 -18.01
N GLY A 429 10.87 23.57 -18.73
CA GLY A 429 11.34 23.24 -20.08
C GLY A 429 12.66 22.47 -20.14
N GLN A 430 13.38 22.31 -19.03
CA GLN A 430 14.67 21.61 -18.99
C GLN A 430 14.49 20.11 -19.13
N VAL A 431 15.42 19.46 -19.85
CA VAL A 431 15.54 18.00 -19.95
C VAL A 431 16.68 17.52 -19.06
N SER A 432 16.49 16.39 -18.43
CA SER A 432 17.46 15.75 -17.53
C SER A 432 18.61 15.10 -18.29
N ASP A 433 19.62 14.69 -17.57
CA ASP A 433 20.53 13.64 -18.01
C ASP A 433 19.83 12.27 -17.95
N VAL A 434 20.51 11.22 -18.38
CA VAL A 434 19.99 9.84 -18.33
C VAL A 434 20.05 9.33 -16.90
N PHE A 435 18.90 8.88 -16.38
CA PHE A 435 18.79 8.17 -15.10
C PHE A 435 18.73 6.67 -15.35
N GLU A 436 19.33 5.90 -14.45
CA GLU A 436 19.19 4.44 -14.41
C GLU A 436 18.10 4.07 -13.38
N CYS A 437 17.00 3.50 -13.88
CA CYS A 437 15.82 3.16 -13.08
C CYS A 437 15.52 1.65 -13.16
N GLY A 438 16.35 0.87 -12.47
CA GLY A 438 16.24 -0.59 -12.46
C GLY A 438 16.65 -1.20 -13.80
N ASP A 439 15.68 -1.68 -14.58
CA ASP A 439 15.87 -2.34 -15.88
C ASP A 439 15.64 -1.40 -17.08
N GLN A 440 15.70 -0.09 -16.86
CA GLN A 440 15.52 0.90 -17.91
C GLN A 440 16.33 2.19 -17.67
N PHE A 441 16.72 2.84 -18.74
CA PHE A 441 17.18 4.22 -18.71
C PHE A 441 16.00 5.16 -18.89
N VAL A 442 16.00 6.26 -18.16
CA VAL A 442 14.92 7.24 -18.18
C VAL A 442 15.48 8.63 -18.42
N VAL A 443 14.83 9.37 -19.31
CA VAL A 443 15.08 10.78 -19.58
C VAL A 443 13.80 11.54 -19.24
N ALA A 444 13.89 12.55 -18.40
CA ALA A 444 12.76 13.34 -17.96
C ALA A 444 12.86 14.79 -18.46
N ALA A 445 11.73 15.40 -18.73
CA ALA A 445 11.59 16.83 -18.99
C ALA A 445 10.69 17.47 -17.94
N LEU A 446 11.09 18.62 -17.39
CA LEU A 446 10.25 19.40 -16.47
C LEU A 446 9.31 20.28 -17.29
N THR A 447 8.02 19.98 -17.26
CA THR A 447 7.01 20.68 -18.06
C THR A 447 6.29 21.79 -17.31
N GLU A 448 6.23 21.72 -15.96
CA GLU A 448 5.54 22.73 -15.15
C GLU A 448 6.15 22.85 -13.75
N VAL A 449 6.27 24.07 -13.26
CA VAL A 449 6.73 24.43 -11.91
C VAL A 449 5.61 25.13 -11.16
N ASN A 450 5.14 24.53 -10.08
CA ASN A 450 4.07 25.05 -9.24
C ASN A 450 4.58 25.29 -7.82
N ASP A 451 5.11 26.49 -7.56
CA ASP A 451 5.61 26.91 -6.23
C ASP A 451 4.58 27.74 -5.42
N GLY A 452 3.45 28.08 -6.04
CA GLY A 452 2.40 28.86 -5.40
C GLY A 452 1.56 28.08 -4.41
N GLU A 453 1.06 28.76 -3.37
CA GLU A 453 0.13 28.20 -2.39
C GLU A 453 -1.20 27.75 -3.02
N TYR A 454 -1.57 28.36 -4.14
CA TYR A 454 -2.82 28.07 -4.88
C TYR A 454 -2.50 27.78 -6.34
N ARG A 455 -3.23 26.84 -6.93
CA ARG A 455 -3.17 26.60 -8.37
C ARG A 455 -3.54 27.88 -9.12
N PRO A 456 -2.71 28.34 -10.08
CA PRO A 456 -2.99 29.57 -10.82
C PRO A 456 -4.30 29.45 -11.60
N LEU A 457 -4.97 30.60 -11.82
CA LEU A 457 -6.24 30.67 -12.54
C LEU A 457 -6.17 29.95 -13.90
N GLU A 458 -5.06 30.08 -14.62
CA GLU A 458 -4.89 29.46 -15.94
C GLU A 458 -4.88 27.92 -15.86
N ALA A 459 -4.33 27.34 -14.80
CA ALA A 459 -4.31 25.88 -14.60
C ALA A 459 -5.70 25.28 -14.29
N VAL A 460 -6.63 26.09 -13.77
CA VAL A 460 -8.02 25.68 -13.46
C VAL A 460 -9.04 26.34 -14.39
N ARG A 461 -8.56 27.06 -15.41
CA ARG A 461 -9.40 27.87 -16.29
C ARG A 461 -10.48 27.06 -17.00
N ALA A 462 -10.16 25.89 -17.52
CA ALA A 462 -11.12 25.05 -18.24
C ALA A 462 -12.31 24.65 -17.34
N GLU A 463 -12.01 24.24 -16.10
CA GLU A 463 -13.01 23.92 -15.08
C GLU A 463 -13.88 25.15 -14.73
N LEU A 464 -13.25 26.30 -14.55
CA LEU A 464 -13.95 27.55 -14.22
C LEU A 464 -14.82 28.04 -15.37
N VAL A 465 -14.35 27.92 -16.60
CA VAL A 465 -15.16 28.26 -17.80
C VAL A 465 -16.39 27.40 -17.87
N MET A 466 -16.27 26.07 -17.68
CA MET A 466 -17.40 25.14 -17.66
C MET A 466 -18.40 25.50 -16.55
N ALA A 467 -17.90 25.76 -15.34
CA ALA A 467 -18.74 26.12 -14.21
C ALA A 467 -19.44 27.50 -14.42
N ALA A 468 -18.72 28.48 -14.96
CA ALA A 468 -19.29 29.79 -15.30
C ALA A 468 -20.33 29.69 -16.43
N THR A 469 -20.07 28.85 -17.44
CA THR A 469 -21.03 28.55 -18.52
C THR A 469 -22.31 27.95 -17.96
N ASN A 470 -22.18 26.96 -17.08
CA ASN A 470 -23.36 26.35 -16.42
C ASN A 470 -24.12 27.37 -15.56
N ASN A 471 -23.43 28.29 -14.87
CA ASN A 471 -24.08 29.37 -14.15
C ASN A 471 -24.90 30.28 -15.08
N LYS A 472 -24.32 30.66 -16.23
CA LYS A 472 -25.01 31.50 -17.22
C LYS A 472 -26.18 30.77 -17.89
N LYS A 473 -26.03 29.46 -18.18
CA LYS A 473 -27.13 28.61 -18.66
C LYS A 473 -28.26 28.52 -17.63
N ALA A 474 -27.90 28.39 -16.35
CA ALA A 474 -28.91 28.41 -15.29
C ALA A 474 -29.70 29.72 -15.29
N GLU A 475 -29.03 30.89 -15.36
CA GLU A 475 -29.66 32.19 -15.47
C GLU A 475 -30.58 32.26 -16.71
N TYR A 476 -30.12 31.78 -17.85
CA TYR A 476 -30.88 31.75 -19.10
C TYR A 476 -32.15 30.87 -18.98
N ILE A 477 -32.05 29.67 -18.43
CA ILE A 477 -33.20 28.77 -18.24
C ILE A 477 -34.17 29.35 -17.23
N ILE A 478 -33.69 29.90 -16.11
CA ILE A 478 -34.54 30.55 -15.08
C ILE A 478 -35.35 31.70 -15.68
N ASN A 479 -34.73 32.51 -16.56
CA ASN A 479 -35.43 33.60 -17.23
C ASN A 479 -36.53 33.10 -18.16
N GLN A 480 -36.37 31.96 -18.82
CA GLN A 480 -37.41 31.34 -19.67
C GLN A 480 -38.60 30.81 -18.85
N LEU A 481 -38.35 30.45 -17.59
CA LEU A 481 -39.35 29.88 -16.69
C LEU A 481 -40.16 30.93 -15.91
N GLN A 482 -39.87 32.25 -16.06
CA GLN A 482 -40.50 33.32 -15.23
C GLN A 482 -42.01 33.35 -15.33
N ASP A 483 -42.57 33.09 -16.52
CA ASP A 483 -44.00 33.16 -16.78
C ASP A 483 -44.66 31.77 -16.83
N VAL A 484 -43.91 30.73 -16.48
CA VAL A 484 -44.38 29.32 -16.52
C VAL A 484 -44.99 28.96 -15.16
N SER A 485 -46.27 28.56 -15.16
CA SER A 485 -47.03 28.30 -13.93
C SER A 485 -47.39 26.82 -13.71
N THR A 486 -47.15 25.93 -14.71
CA THR A 486 -47.43 24.51 -14.59
C THR A 486 -46.27 23.65 -15.10
N LEU A 487 -46.16 22.42 -14.61
CA LEU A 487 -45.13 21.48 -15.06
C LEU A 487 -45.31 21.10 -16.54
N GLU A 488 -46.56 20.98 -17.00
CA GLU A 488 -46.86 20.66 -18.39
C GLU A 488 -46.39 21.77 -19.34
N ALA A 489 -46.58 23.04 -18.95
CA ALA A 489 -46.11 24.18 -19.73
C ALA A 489 -44.57 24.24 -19.72
N ALA A 490 -43.91 23.86 -18.61
CA ALA A 490 -42.45 23.73 -18.55
C ALA A 490 -41.93 22.60 -19.41
N ALA A 491 -42.62 21.46 -19.42
CA ALA A 491 -42.30 20.29 -20.25
C ALA A 491 -42.43 20.60 -21.74
N GLU A 492 -43.51 21.28 -22.13
CA GLU A 492 -43.72 21.75 -23.51
C GLU A 492 -42.65 22.76 -23.94
N LEU A 493 -42.31 23.74 -23.07
CA LEU A 493 -41.28 24.74 -23.35
C LEU A 493 -39.90 24.12 -23.66
N PHE A 494 -39.56 23.03 -22.99
CA PHE A 494 -38.25 22.40 -23.14
C PHE A 494 -38.25 21.11 -23.94
N ASP A 495 -39.39 20.75 -24.55
CA ASP A 495 -39.58 19.52 -25.33
C ASP A 495 -39.12 18.28 -24.53
N THR A 496 -39.61 18.16 -23.29
CA THR A 496 -39.27 17.08 -22.36
C THR A 496 -40.50 16.57 -21.61
N ASP A 497 -40.37 15.49 -20.87
CA ASP A 497 -41.44 14.91 -20.08
C ASP A 497 -41.41 15.35 -18.63
N VAL A 498 -42.60 15.36 -18.00
CA VAL A 498 -42.72 15.44 -16.54
C VAL A 498 -42.26 14.12 -15.93
N LYS A 499 -41.27 14.17 -15.07
CA LYS A 499 -40.65 13.01 -14.39
C LYS A 499 -41.10 12.91 -12.94
N THR A 500 -40.96 11.74 -12.34
CA THR A 500 -41.28 11.49 -10.93
C THR A 500 -40.03 11.14 -10.11
N ALA A 501 -40.03 11.58 -8.86
CA ALA A 501 -39.06 11.19 -7.85
C ALA A 501 -39.82 10.84 -6.57
N GLU A 502 -39.76 9.59 -6.15
CA GLU A 502 -40.56 9.06 -5.05
C GLU A 502 -39.73 8.96 -3.75
N GLY A 503 -40.37 9.13 -2.61
CA GLY A 503 -39.81 8.91 -1.29
C GLY A 503 -38.65 9.85 -0.94
N ILE A 504 -38.66 11.08 -1.44
CA ILE A 504 -37.60 12.06 -1.18
C ILE A 504 -37.69 12.57 0.26
N SER A 505 -36.57 12.45 1.01
CA SER A 505 -36.42 12.91 2.40
C SER A 505 -35.13 13.69 2.56
N LEU A 506 -34.91 14.35 3.70
CA LEU A 506 -33.64 15.06 3.99
C LEU A 506 -32.43 14.11 4.07
N SER A 507 -32.66 12.83 4.28
CA SER A 507 -31.61 11.80 4.24
C SER A 507 -31.31 11.27 2.84
N SER A 508 -32.08 11.69 1.81
CA SER A 508 -31.87 11.25 0.43
C SER A 508 -30.58 11.85 -0.14
N LEU A 509 -29.72 11.00 -0.69
CA LEU A 509 -28.51 11.44 -1.40
C LEU A 509 -28.79 11.85 -2.85
N ARG A 510 -29.90 11.36 -3.43
CA ARG A 510 -30.25 11.55 -4.83
C ARG A 510 -31.70 11.97 -4.97
N PHE A 511 -31.96 12.81 -5.96
CA PHE A 511 -33.32 13.21 -6.36
C PHE A 511 -33.78 12.32 -7.52
N GLY A 512 -34.27 11.14 -7.19
CA GLY A 512 -34.67 10.15 -8.19
C GLY A 512 -33.61 9.88 -9.27
N ALA A 513 -34.01 9.86 -10.53
CA ALA A 513 -33.13 9.67 -11.67
C ALA A 513 -32.23 10.90 -11.98
N ALA A 514 -32.54 12.08 -11.44
CA ALA A 514 -31.77 13.31 -11.71
C ALA A 514 -30.37 13.32 -11.06
N GLY A 515 -30.12 12.43 -10.08
CA GLY A 515 -28.83 12.32 -9.44
C GLY A 515 -28.70 13.13 -8.14
N VAL A 516 -27.49 13.56 -7.82
CA VAL A 516 -27.19 14.30 -6.57
C VAL A 516 -27.57 15.76 -6.75
N GLU A 517 -28.74 16.13 -6.22
CA GLU A 517 -29.34 17.45 -6.37
C GLU A 517 -29.85 17.99 -5.01
N PRO A 518 -28.94 18.39 -4.10
CA PRO A 518 -29.31 18.77 -2.73
C PRO A 518 -30.23 19.98 -2.67
N ALA A 519 -30.06 20.97 -3.55
CA ALA A 519 -30.92 22.16 -3.61
C ALA A 519 -32.35 21.77 -4.01
N VAL A 520 -32.53 20.83 -4.93
CA VAL A 520 -33.84 20.34 -5.37
C VAL A 520 -34.51 19.52 -4.28
N ILE A 521 -33.74 18.66 -3.57
CA ILE A 521 -34.25 17.89 -2.42
C ILE A 521 -34.74 18.84 -1.33
N GLY A 522 -33.92 19.85 -0.97
CA GLY A 522 -34.30 20.84 0.03
C GLY A 522 -35.57 21.61 -0.36
N THR A 523 -35.70 22.02 -1.62
CA THR A 523 -36.89 22.67 -2.16
C THR A 523 -38.11 21.77 -2.10
N ALA A 524 -38.00 20.50 -2.53
CA ALA A 524 -39.10 19.54 -2.50
C ALA A 524 -39.70 19.36 -1.10
N LEU A 525 -38.85 19.33 -0.08
CA LEU A 525 -39.29 19.15 1.31
C LEU A 525 -39.85 20.42 1.95
N ALA A 526 -39.41 21.59 1.48
CA ALA A 526 -39.92 22.87 1.95
C ALA A 526 -41.23 23.29 1.28
N LEU A 527 -41.53 22.77 0.09
CA LEU A 527 -42.66 23.14 -0.73
C LEU A 527 -43.98 22.71 -0.10
N GLU A 528 -45.03 23.55 -0.26
CA GLU A 528 -46.40 23.15 0.09
C GLU A 528 -46.98 22.19 -0.96
N ALA A 529 -47.80 21.26 -0.52
CA ALA A 529 -48.39 20.26 -1.39
C ALA A 529 -49.20 20.92 -2.54
N ASN A 530 -49.07 20.36 -3.73
CA ASN A 530 -49.74 20.79 -4.96
C ASN A 530 -49.41 22.26 -5.37
N THR A 531 -48.29 22.80 -4.90
CA THR A 531 -47.78 24.08 -5.38
C THR A 531 -46.55 23.85 -6.26
N MET A 532 -46.38 24.70 -7.29
CA MET A 532 -45.19 24.65 -8.14
C MET A 532 -44.08 25.49 -7.51
N SER A 533 -42.85 24.95 -7.52
CA SER A 533 -41.70 25.69 -7.05
C SER A 533 -41.31 26.84 -7.98
N ALA A 534 -40.62 27.85 -7.44
CA ALA A 534 -39.78 28.68 -8.29
C ALA A 534 -38.71 27.81 -8.99
N PRO A 535 -38.13 28.29 -10.12
CA PRO A 535 -37.02 27.60 -10.76
C PRO A 535 -35.84 27.39 -9.81
N VAL A 536 -35.42 26.13 -9.65
CA VAL A 536 -34.35 25.73 -8.74
C VAL A 536 -33.10 25.42 -9.55
N LYS A 537 -32.01 26.13 -9.27
CA LYS A 537 -30.70 25.81 -9.84
C LYS A 537 -30.13 24.59 -9.14
N GLY A 538 -30.01 23.48 -9.90
CA GLY A 538 -29.37 22.25 -9.46
C GLY A 538 -27.93 22.13 -9.95
N THR A 539 -27.35 20.97 -9.68
CA THR A 539 -25.98 20.61 -10.11
C THR A 539 -25.90 20.42 -11.63
N ASN A 540 -26.91 19.69 -12.19
CA ASN A 540 -26.89 19.25 -13.60
C ASN A 540 -27.87 20.02 -14.50
N GLY A 541 -28.66 20.93 -13.95
CA GLY A 541 -29.67 21.68 -14.70
C GLY A 541 -30.51 22.57 -13.80
N VAL A 542 -31.56 23.15 -14.37
CA VAL A 542 -32.59 23.90 -13.63
C VAL A 542 -33.85 23.04 -13.57
N TYR A 543 -34.51 23.10 -12.42
CA TYR A 543 -35.66 22.28 -12.08
C TYR A 543 -36.85 23.15 -11.72
N VAL A 544 -38.04 22.74 -12.10
CA VAL A 544 -39.32 23.14 -11.50
C VAL A 544 -40.01 21.89 -11.04
N LEU A 545 -40.64 21.90 -9.88
CA LEU A 545 -41.23 20.72 -9.29
C LEU A 545 -42.53 21.05 -8.54
N THR A 546 -43.39 20.06 -8.42
CA THR A 546 -44.51 20.02 -7.50
C THR A 546 -44.35 18.81 -6.60
N VAL A 547 -44.90 18.86 -5.41
CA VAL A 547 -44.88 17.75 -4.46
C VAL A 547 -46.30 17.40 -4.05
N GLY A 548 -46.55 16.11 -3.82
CA GLY A 548 -47.76 15.62 -3.18
C GLY A 548 -47.79 15.94 -1.68
N GLU A 549 -48.77 15.38 -0.99
CA GLU A 549 -48.81 15.48 0.47
C GLU A 549 -47.63 14.81 1.12
N LYS A 550 -47.13 15.41 2.22
CA LYS A 550 -46.02 14.85 3.00
C LYS A 550 -46.44 13.52 3.61
N LYS A 551 -45.68 12.47 3.30
CA LYS A 551 -45.83 11.16 3.90
C LYS A 551 -45.02 11.13 5.17
N VAL A 552 -45.68 10.94 6.29
CA VAL A 552 -45.02 10.81 7.59
C VAL A 552 -45.10 9.34 8.02
N VAL A 553 -43.92 8.75 8.28
CA VAL A 553 -43.86 7.38 8.81
C VAL A 553 -44.13 7.44 10.32
N GLU A 554 -45.30 6.95 10.73
CA GLU A 554 -45.70 6.91 12.15
C GLU A 554 -44.98 5.80 12.91
N THR A 555 -43.67 5.91 13.10
CA THR A 555 -42.90 5.11 14.05
C THR A 555 -42.59 5.94 15.27
N ALA A 556 -42.60 5.35 16.47
CA ALA A 556 -42.20 6.10 17.67
C ALA A 556 -40.69 6.36 17.63
N LEU A 557 -40.29 7.59 18.01
CA LEU A 557 -38.88 7.92 18.19
C LEU A 557 -38.27 7.07 19.32
N ASP A 558 -37.33 6.20 19.01
CA ASP A 558 -36.41 5.60 19.98
C ASP A 558 -35.15 6.48 20.04
N ALA A 559 -35.16 7.47 20.92
CA ALA A 559 -34.05 8.39 21.05
C ALA A 559 -32.74 7.69 21.47
N ALA A 560 -32.82 6.62 22.25
CA ALA A 560 -31.63 5.88 22.68
C ALA A 560 -30.98 5.14 21.50
N GLN A 561 -31.78 4.51 20.65
CA GLN A 561 -31.29 3.85 19.44
C GLN A 561 -30.70 4.84 18.45
N GLU A 562 -31.35 6.00 18.24
CA GLU A 562 -30.83 7.04 17.34
C GLU A 562 -29.50 7.63 17.84
N ILE A 563 -29.40 7.95 19.14
CA ILE A 563 -28.14 8.41 19.75
C ILE A 563 -27.04 7.37 19.58
N MET A 564 -27.35 6.10 19.80
CA MET A 564 -26.38 5.02 19.62
C MET A 564 -25.87 4.97 18.16
N GLN A 565 -26.76 5.05 17.16
CA GLN A 565 -26.37 5.04 15.74
C GLN A 565 -25.52 6.27 15.36
N LEU A 566 -25.90 7.46 15.82
CA LEU A 566 -25.15 8.70 15.58
C LEU A 566 -23.75 8.62 16.20
N ASN A 567 -23.66 8.17 17.46
CA ASN A 567 -22.39 8.00 18.17
C ASN A 567 -21.50 6.95 17.49
N MET A 568 -22.06 5.84 17.03
CA MET A 568 -21.31 4.80 16.30
C MET A 568 -20.67 5.38 15.03
N ARG A 569 -21.42 6.18 14.28
CA ARG A 569 -20.90 6.84 13.07
C ARG A 569 -19.77 7.83 13.40
N THR A 570 -19.93 8.63 14.44
CA THR A 570 -18.91 9.59 14.89
C THR A 570 -17.66 8.87 15.40
N SER A 571 -17.83 7.85 16.24
CA SER A 571 -16.72 7.05 16.80
C SER A 571 -15.88 6.36 15.71
N TYR A 572 -16.48 6.00 14.57
CA TYR A 572 -15.75 5.39 13.46
C TYR A 572 -14.86 6.41 12.72
N SER A 573 -15.32 7.63 12.52
CA SER A 573 -14.59 8.64 11.73
C SER A 573 -13.62 9.48 12.57
N LEU A 574 -13.93 9.70 13.85
CA LEU A 574 -13.20 10.62 14.71
C LEU A 574 -11.72 10.27 14.94
N PRO A 575 -11.32 8.98 15.10
CA PRO A 575 -9.91 8.62 15.27
C PRO A 575 -9.01 9.10 14.14
N TYR A 576 -9.48 8.95 12.91
CA TYR A 576 -8.74 9.37 11.72
C TYR A 576 -8.65 10.89 11.60
N GLN A 577 -9.78 11.58 11.87
CA GLN A 577 -9.84 13.04 11.82
C GLN A 577 -9.00 13.69 12.93
N ALA A 578 -9.01 13.12 14.14
CA ALA A 578 -8.27 13.67 15.26
C ALA A 578 -6.75 13.68 15.03
N VAL A 579 -6.19 12.58 14.48
CA VAL A 579 -4.76 12.50 14.17
C VAL A 579 -4.40 13.48 13.04
N SER A 580 -5.19 13.50 11.98
CA SER A 580 -4.97 14.42 10.84
C SER A 580 -4.99 15.89 11.27
N LEU A 581 -5.93 16.27 12.16
CA LEU A 581 -6.00 17.63 12.69
C LEU A 581 -4.82 18.00 13.59
N LEU A 582 -4.27 17.03 14.34
CA LEU A 582 -3.05 17.25 15.13
C LEU A 582 -1.84 17.49 14.24
N GLU A 583 -1.72 16.74 13.14
CA GLU A 583 -0.65 16.90 12.15
C GLU A 583 -0.76 18.26 11.45
N GLU A 584 -1.95 18.65 11.02
CA GLU A 584 -2.20 19.95 10.39
C GLU A 584 -1.86 21.12 11.36
N LYS A 585 -2.29 21.01 12.61
CA LYS A 585 -2.03 22.03 13.65
C LYS A 585 -0.55 22.15 14.02
N ALA A 586 0.21 21.08 13.88
CA ALA A 586 1.63 21.05 14.17
C ALA A 586 2.48 21.72 13.09
N GLU A 587 1.88 22.13 11.95
CA GLU A 587 2.57 22.79 10.82
C GLU A 587 3.85 22.04 10.41
N VAL A 588 3.75 20.71 10.27
CA VAL A 588 4.89 19.83 10.03
C VAL A 588 5.60 20.17 8.74
N VAL A 589 6.90 20.40 8.82
CA VAL A 589 7.78 20.57 7.66
C VAL A 589 8.56 19.29 7.44
N ASP A 590 8.24 18.57 6.36
CA ASP A 590 8.92 17.34 6.00
C ASP A 590 10.17 17.62 5.16
N ASN A 591 11.34 17.52 5.80
CA ASN A 591 12.65 17.72 5.15
C ASN A 591 13.34 16.40 4.79
N ARG A 592 12.66 15.26 4.81
CA ARG A 592 13.25 13.96 4.48
C ARG A 592 13.87 13.93 3.09
N ALA A 593 13.32 14.69 2.15
CA ALA A 593 13.84 14.86 0.79
C ALA A 593 15.34 15.21 0.74
N ARG A 594 15.85 15.90 1.75
CA ARG A 594 17.27 16.31 1.82
C ARG A 594 18.22 15.17 2.19
N PHE A 595 17.70 14.06 2.69
CA PHE A 595 18.49 12.92 3.23
C PHE A 595 18.28 11.63 2.42
N GLN A 596 17.56 11.72 1.31
CA GLN A 596 17.17 10.57 0.49
C GLN A 596 17.84 10.53 -0.87
#